data_e3643984d034f069609097c64f4a3b1d
#
_entry.id   e3643984d034f069609097c64f4a3b1d
#
_cell.length_a   1.000
_cell.length_b   1.000
_cell.length_c   1.000
_cell.angle_alpha   90.00
_cell.angle_beta   90.00
_cell.angle_gamma   90.00
#
_symmetry.space_group_name_H-M   'P 1'
#
loop_
_entity.id
_entity.type
_entity.pdbx_description
1 polymer ?
#
loop_
_entity_poly.entity_id
_entity_poly.type
_entity_poly.pdbx_seq_one_letter_code
_entity_poly.pdbx_strand_id
1 'polypeptide(L)'
;VLTVSIQDDLQDSTTYSILFGNAIVDLNAKNPLPNYTFSFATGPEIDTLQVSGKLIKAEDLDPMPGILVGLHKNLHDTAILRDQFTRVAKTDDEGRFTIQNIKAGKYKLYALLDLDRDFRYQPGEEVAFYDSIVIPEIKMVQQTDTLWKDSVTIDTIKTESKLTYLPNNLLLKLFKENRKRQYLVKSERPAEKYFNLFFNDKQDSLPKIEPLNFDVDTRFLIQKTERLDSLVYWMPDSMVYRQDTLKMAVTYLKSDSVFQLVSTTDTLNLILRKPRITGKSKTNEVKPVVPLTYKSNLAGSFDIYSDIWLEFEEPLVSVLTEKIKLVHKVDTLLKPIDFSWLPMDSIRRKFAIRYAWKPQESYELQIDSAAFVSIYERTTPAQTIPFKIKSLDEYSAMKIVLQEFDSLAVLQVLDAKETVIQTQRAKVKGNLFEYLKPGEYFVRLFIDTNRNGIWDPGDLGQRLQPEPVYYFNKKLTLRANWELEETFNHLDPVLLNKKPEELLKTKKNK
;
A
#
# COMPACT_ATOMS: atom_id res chain seq x y z
N VAL A 1 -26.78 21.21 -32.62
CA VAL A 1 -25.53 21.27 -33.44
C VAL A 1 -24.39 21.50 -32.47
N LEU A 2 -23.37 20.65 -32.49
CA LEU A 2 -22.13 20.83 -31.76
C LEU A 2 -21.11 21.48 -32.70
N THR A 3 -20.55 22.61 -32.32
CA THR A 3 -19.51 23.30 -33.08
C THR A 3 -18.20 23.17 -32.31
N VAL A 4 -17.17 22.67 -32.97
CA VAL A 4 -15.80 22.56 -32.41
C VAL A 4 -14.92 23.53 -33.19
N SER A 5 -14.27 24.44 -32.47
CA SER A 5 -13.30 25.38 -33.05
C SER A 5 -11.88 24.90 -32.71
N ILE A 6 -11.09 24.65 -33.74
CA ILE A 6 -9.69 24.28 -33.61
C ILE A 6 -8.87 25.58 -33.63
N GLN A 7 -8.02 25.78 -32.62
CA GLN A 7 -7.25 27.04 -32.49
C GLN A 7 -5.84 26.92 -33.10
N ASP A 8 -5.30 25.70 -33.19
CA ASP A 8 -3.98 25.45 -33.75
C ASP A 8 -4.04 25.24 -35.27
N ASP A 9 -2.97 25.58 -35.98
CA ASP A 9 -2.82 25.33 -37.39
C ASP A 9 -2.74 23.82 -37.68
N LEU A 10 -3.57 23.36 -38.60
CA LEU A 10 -3.59 21.94 -38.98
C LEU A 10 -2.44 21.64 -39.96
N GLN A 11 -1.77 20.52 -39.73
CA GLN A 11 -0.73 20.02 -40.64
C GLN A 11 -1.36 19.34 -41.84
N ASP A 12 -0.76 19.50 -43.01
CA ASP A 12 -1.20 18.85 -44.25
C ASP A 12 -1.03 17.30 -44.15
N SER A 13 -1.88 16.59 -44.88
CA SER A 13 -1.87 15.13 -45.02
C SER A 13 -1.82 14.40 -43.64
N THR A 14 -2.57 14.93 -42.69
CA THR A 14 -2.60 14.45 -41.32
C THR A 14 -4.03 14.09 -40.89
N THR A 15 -4.19 12.93 -40.26
CA THR A 15 -5.46 12.53 -39.65
C THR A 15 -5.54 13.11 -38.24
N TYR A 16 -6.66 13.75 -37.92
CA TYR A 16 -6.95 14.29 -36.59
C TYR A 16 -8.10 13.52 -35.94
N SER A 17 -8.05 13.39 -34.64
CA SER A 17 -9.07 12.70 -33.83
C SER A 17 -9.49 13.57 -32.66
N ILE A 18 -10.80 13.82 -32.53
CA ILE A 18 -11.40 14.56 -31.44
C ILE A 18 -12.02 13.50 -30.49
N LEU A 19 -11.46 13.36 -29.27
CA LEU A 19 -11.97 12.47 -28.24
C LEU A 19 -12.99 13.21 -27.38
N PHE A 20 -14.22 12.79 -27.40
CA PHE A 20 -15.29 13.38 -26.59
C PHE A 20 -15.35 12.76 -25.17
N GLY A 21 -14.68 11.64 -24.93
CA GLY A 21 -14.76 10.93 -23.63
C GLY A 21 -16.22 10.58 -23.31
N ASN A 22 -16.70 11.04 -22.17
CA ASN A 22 -18.08 10.87 -21.70
C ASN A 22 -18.93 12.17 -21.88
N ALA A 23 -18.48 13.12 -22.68
CA ALA A 23 -19.17 14.41 -22.84
C ALA A 23 -20.46 14.31 -23.66
N ILE A 24 -20.55 13.33 -24.57
CA ILE A 24 -21.76 13.07 -25.33
C ILE A 24 -22.67 12.17 -24.54
N VAL A 25 -23.85 12.68 -24.16
CA VAL A 25 -24.84 11.94 -23.37
C VAL A 25 -26.19 11.98 -24.06
N ASP A 26 -27.06 11.00 -23.86
CA ASP A 26 -28.43 11.05 -24.35
C ASP A 26 -29.24 12.15 -23.61
N LEU A 27 -30.31 12.62 -24.23
CA LEU A 27 -31.10 13.71 -23.69
C LEU A 27 -31.92 13.34 -22.48
N ASN A 28 -32.35 12.10 -22.35
CA ASN A 28 -33.31 11.66 -21.35
C ASN A 28 -32.65 11.11 -20.08
N ALA A 29 -31.91 10.03 -20.24
CA ALA A 29 -31.32 9.31 -19.11
C ALA A 29 -29.90 9.78 -18.76
N LYS A 30 -29.33 10.70 -19.56
CA LYS A 30 -27.93 11.19 -19.40
C LYS A 30 -26.89 10.09 -19.50
N ASN A 31 -27.20 8.97 -20.15
CA ASN A 31 -26.24 7.91 -20.40
C ASN A 31 -25.15 8.40 -21.34
N PRO A 32 -23.87 8.29 -20.98
CA PRO A 32 -22.79 8.69 -21.85
C PRO A 32 -22.61 7.73 -23.02
N LEU A 33 -22.24 8.27 -24.19
CA LEU A 33 -21.65 7.50 -25.29
C LEU A 33 -20.14 7.42 -25.00
N PRO A 34 -19.63 6.32 -24.40
CA PRO A 34 -18.27 6.30 -23.89
C PRO A 34 -17.26 6.32 -25.04
N ASN A 35 -16.20 7.10 -24.84
CA ASN A 35 -15.03 7.16 -25.72
C ASN A 35 -15.32 7.41 -27.21
N TYR A 36 -16.42 8.11 -27.51
CA TYR A 36 -16.71 8.49 -28.89
C TYR A 36 -15.60 9.36 -29.46
N THR A 37 -15.10 8.99 -30.64
CA THR A 37 -14.03 9.68 -31.33
C THR A 37 -14.52 10.08 -32.74
N PHE A 38 -14.44 11.36 -33.04
CA PHE A 38 -14.65 11.88 -34.40
C PHE A 38 -13.31 12.12 -35.08
N SER A 39 -13.15 11.61 -36.30
CA SER A 39 -11.88 11.72 -37.01
C SER A 39 -12.08 12.33 -38.38
N PHE A 40 -11.13 13.17 -38.80
CA PHE A 40 -11.07 13.77 -40.10
C PHE A 40 -9.60 13.90 -40.59
N ALA A 41 -9.38 14.08 -41.87
CA ALA A 41 -8.04 14.27 -42.42
C ALA A 41 -7.96 15.58 -43.20
N THR A 42 -6.79 16.18 -43.22
CA THR A 42 -6.42 17.32 -44.06
C THR A 42 -5.87 16.88 -45.43
N GLY A 43 -5.74 15.58 -45.65
CA GLY A 43 -5.34 14.94 -46.89
C GLY A 43 -6.45 14.07 -47.50
N PRO A 44 -6.18 13.39 -48.63
CA PRO A 44 -7.17 12.58 -49.32
C PRO A 44 -7.52 11.27 -48.61
N GLU A 45 -6.71 10.83 -47.63
CA GLU A 45 -6.87 9.54 -46.93
C GLU A 45 -6.90 9.73 -45.43
N ILE A 46 -7.72 8.93 -44.76
CA ILE A 46 -7.73 8.82 -43.29
C ILE A 46 -6.91 7.57 -42.89
N ASP A 47 -6.05 7.74 -41.92
CA ASP A 47 -5.33 6.58 -41.33
C ASP A 47 -6.34 5.63 -40.70
N THR A 48 -6.21 4.33 -40.96
CA THR A 48 -7.20 3.31 -40.55
C THR A 48 -6.70 2.26 -39.55
N LEU A 49 -5.39 2.23 -39.30
CA LEU A 49 -4.83 1.25 -38.39
C LEU A 49 -5.25 1.50 -36.94
N GLN A 50 -5.32 0.44 -36.16
CA GLN A 50 -5.62 0.53 -34.76
C GLN A 50 -4.85 -0.51 -33.93
N VAL A 51 -4.68 -0.22 -32.65
CA VAL A 51 -4.16 -1.16 -31.66
C VAL A 51 -5.06 -1.16 -30.45
N SER A 52 -5.17 -2.30 -29.78
CA SER A 52 -5.99 -2.42 -28.58
C SER A 52 -5.35 -3.29 -27.51
N GLY A 53 -5.85 -3.16 -26.30
CA GLY A 53 -5.33 -3.88 -25.17
C GLY A 53 -6.06 -3.58 -23.87
N LYS A 54 -5.42 -3.94 -22.76
CA LYS A 54 -5.93 -3.73 -21.42
C LYS A 54 -4.89 -3.07 -20.53
N LEU A 55 -5.34 -2.18 -19.66
CA LEU A 55 -4.57 -1.55 -18.60
C LEU A 55 -5.09 -2.03 -17.25
N ILE A 56 -4.20 -2.53 -16.42
CA ILE A 56 -4.48 -2.94 -15.03
C ILE A 56 -3.50 -2.26 -14.10
N LYS A 57 -3.88 -2.14 -12.83
CA LYS A 57 -2.94 -1.72 -11.79
C LYS A 57 -1.94 -2.83 -11.51
N ALA A 58 -0.67 -2.51 -11.42
CA ALA A 58 0.39 -3.51 -11.29
C ALA A 58 0.34 -4.26 -9.94
N GLU A 59 0.00 -3.55 -8.86
CA GLU A 59 0.03 -4.05 -7.48
C GLU A 59 -1.09 -5.04 -7.15
N ASP A 60 -2.31 -4.82 -7.70
CA ASP A 60 -3.52 -5.55 -7.30
C ASP A 60 -4.37 -6.05 -8.48
N LEU A 61 -3.92 -5.84 -9.72
CA LEU A 61 -4.55 -6.23 -10.97
C LEU A 61 -5.96 -5.63 -11.20
N ASP A 62 -6.35 -4.61 -10.45
CA ASP A 62 -7.60 -3.90 -10.68
C ASP A 62 -7.60 -3.24 -12.08
N PRO A 63 -8.71 -3.30 -12.82
CA PRO A 63 -8.85 -2.55 -14.06
C PRO A 63 -8.76 -1.04 -13.79
N MET A 64 -8.07 -0.30 -14.65
CA MET A 64 -7.82 1.13 -14.47
C MET A 64 -8.63 1.95 -15.48
N PRO A 65 -9.81 2.47 -15.11
CA PRO A 65 -10.67 3.25 -16.00
C PRO A 65 -10.23 4.70 -16.14
N GLY A 66 -10.49 5.29 -17.31
CA GLY A 66 -10.31 6.72 -17.57
C GLY A 66 -8.85 7.16 -17.70
N ILE A 67 -7.91 6.22 -17.78
CA ILE A 67 -6.48 6.50 -17.92
C ILE A 67 -6.14 6.78 -19.37
N LEU A 68 -5.27 7.75 -19.60
CA LEU A 68 -4.75 8.09 -20.92
C LEU A 68 -3.77 7.00 -21.37
N VAL A 69 -4.02 6.44 -22.55
CA VAL A 69 -3.09 5.49 -23.22
C VAL A 69 -2.67 6.13 -24.53
N GLY A 70 -1.37 6.21 -24.79
CA GLY A 70 -0.85 6.94 -25.93
C GLY A 70 0.33 6.29 -26.64
N LEU A 71 0.44 6.60 -27.92
CA LEU A 71 1.55 6.19 -28.79
C LEU A 71 2.50 7.36 -29.03
N HIS A 72 3.80 7.09 -28.92
CA HIS A 72 4.87 7.98 -29.35
C HIS A 72 5.52 7.48 -30.63
N LYS A 73 5.60 8.33 -31.64
CA LYS A 73 6.39 8.07 -32.85
C LYS A 73 7.90 8.23 -32.59
N ASN A 74 8.26 9.13 -31.68
CA ASN A 74 9.63 9.24 -31.20
C ASN A 74 9.95 8.03 -30.30
N LEU A 75 10.92 7.21 -30.74
CA LEU A 75 11.28 5.97 -30.06
C LEU A 75 12.30 6.16 -28.91
N HIS A 76 12.68 7.40 -28.62
CA HIS A 76 13.57 7.70 -27.51
C HIS A 76 12.87 7.46 -26.17
N ASP A 77 13.57 6.90 -25.16
CA ASP A 77 12.95 6.62 -23.85
C ASP A 77 12.49 7.88 -23.11
N THR A 78 13.13 9.02 -23.39
CA THR A 78 12.77 10.30 -22.78
C THR A 78 11.63 11.02 -23.51
N ALA A 79 11.06 10.45 -24.58
CA ALA A 79 9.99 11.10 -25.35
C ALA A 79 8.78 11.41 -24.48
N ILE A 80 8.37 10.49 -23.61
CA ILE A 80 7.24 10.66 -22.70
C ILE A 80 7.40 11.83 -21.71
N LEU A 81 8.64 12.28 -21.46
CA LEU A 81 8.94 13.43 -20.58
C LEU A 81 8.88 14.78 -21.32
N ARG A 82 9.06 14.77 -22.64
CA ARG A 82 9.28 15.99 -23.44
C ARG A 82 8.23 16.23 -24.51
N ASP A 83 7.81 15.16 -25.16
CA ASP A 83 6.94 15.20 -26.33
C ASP A 83 5.52 14.78 -25.93
N GLN A 84 4.53 15.37 -26.59
CA GLN A 84 3.14 14.92 -26.45
C GLN A 84 2.91 13.62 -27.24
N PHE A 85 1.93 12.84 -26.84
CA PHE A 85 1.52 11.66 -27.57
C PHE A 85 1.10 11.95 -29.01
N THR A 86 1.49 11.09 -29.94
CA THR A 86 1.07 11.18 -31.35
C THR A 86 -0.41 10.78 -31.52
N ARG A 87 -0.86 9.79 -30.77
CA ARG A 87 -2.24 9.29 -30.74
C ARG A 87 -2.57 8.84 -29.33
N VAL A 88 -3.79 9.06 -28.91
CA VAL A 88 -4.26 8.73 -27.56
C VAL A 88 -5.64 8.08 -27.58
N ALA A 89 -5.94 7.31 -26.55
CA ALA A 89 -7.27 6.86 -26.18
C ALA A 89 -7.38 6.87 -24.65
N LYS A 90 -8.60 6.74 -24.12
CA LYS A 90 -8.84 6.50 -22.70
C LYS A 90 -9.34 5.09 -22.46
N THR A 91 -8.99 4.52 -21.32
CA THR A 91 -9.49 3.21 -20.91
C THR A 91 -10.96 3.28 -20.51
N ASP A 92 -11.71 2.22 -20.82
CA ASP A 92 -13.08 2.00 -20.36
C ASP A 92 -13.14 1.50 -18.89
N ASP A 93 -14.34 1.18 -18.40
CA ASP A 93 -14.56 0.74 -17.01
C ASP A 93 -13.90 -0.62 -16.70
N GLU A 94 -13.61 -1.44 -17.71
CA GLU A 94 -12.86 -2.70 -17.60
C GLU A 94 -11.36 -2.54 -17.89
N GLY A 95 -10.89 -1.30 -18.04
CA GLY A 95 -9.50 -0.99 -18.33
C GLY A 95 -9.09 -1.27 -19.78
N ARG A 96 -10.03 -1.52 -20.71
CA ARG A 96 -9.73 -1.76 -22.11
C ARG A 96 -9.52 -0.43 -22.84
N PHE A 97 -8.63 -0.45 -23.80
CA PHE A 97 -8.38 0.71 -24.67
C PHE A 97 -8.29 0.29 -26.13
N THR A 98 -8.65 1.21 -27.02
CA THR A 98 -8.44 1.09 -28.47
C THR A 98 -7.98 2.42 -29.00
N ILE A 99 -6.75 2.48 -29.52
CA ILE A 99 -6.20 3.66 -30.20
C ILE A 99 -6.44 3.46 -31.69
N GLN A 100 -7.17 4.38 -32.29
CA GLN A 100 -7.59 4.32 -33.69
C GLN A 100 -6.87 5.36 -34.55
N ASN A 101 -7.04 5.25 -35.87
CA ASN A 101 -6.54 6.20 -36.86
C ASN A 101 -5.03 6.40 -36.82
N ILE A 102 -4.32 5.27 -36.69
CA ILE A 102 -2.87 5.23 -36.60
C ILE A 102 -2.27 5.11 -37.98
N LYS A 103 -1.29 5.94 -38.30
CA LYS A 103 -0.48 5.81 -39.53
C LYS A 103 0.46 4.61 -39.41
N ALA A 104 0.74 3.93 -40.51
CA ALA A 104 1.73 2.86 -40.52
C ALA A 104 3.08 3.37 -40.02
N GLY A 105 3.71 2.62 -39.11
CA GLY A 105 4.95 3.02 -38.48
C GLY A 105 5.30 2.22 -37.22
N LYS A 106 6.35 2.65 -36.54
CA LYS A 106 6.85 2.09 -35.29
C LYS A 106 6.54 3.05 -34.16
N TYR A 107 6.04 2.53 -33.05
CA TYR A 107 5.61 3.34 -31.92
C TYR A 107 6.03 2.75 -30.58
N LYS A 108 6.26 3.60 -29.60
CA LYS A 108 6.26 3.22 -28.19
C LYS A 108 4.90 3.46 -27.60
N LEU A 109 4.44 2.55 -26.73
CA LEU A 109 3.15 2.61 -26.07
C LEU A 109 3.35 2.86 -24.57
N TYR A 110 2.61 3.84 -24.07
CA TYR A 110 2.57 4.21 -22.66
C TYR A 110 1.13 4.39 -22.18
N ALA A 111 0.93 4.29 -20.85
CA ALA A 111 -0.26 4.83 -20.21
C ALA A 111 0.14 5.81 -19.11
N LEU A 112 -0.69 6.79 -18.84
CA LEU A 112 -0.40 7.89 -17.92
C LEU A 112 -1.66 8.32 -17.18
N LEU A 113 -1.59 8.35 -15.85
CA LEU A 113 -2.55 9.09 -15.03
C LEU A 113 -2.13 10.56 -15.00
N ASP A 114 -2.47 11.26 -16.09
CA ASP A 114 -2.12 12.65 -16.34
C ASP A 114 -3.02 13.56 -15.49
N LEU A 115 -2.47 14.13 -14.43
CA LEU A 115 -3.20 14.92 -13.44
C LEU A 115 -3.36 16.38 -13.87
N ASP A 116 -2.40 16.95 -14.59
CA ASP A 116 -2.39 18.35 -15.03
C ASP A 116 -2.80 18.55 -16.49
N ARG A 117 -2.97 17.45 -17.25
CA ARG A 117 -3.43 17.39 -18.62
C ARG A 117 -2.45 18.00 -19.64
N ASP A 118 -1.17 17.88 -19.36
CA ASP A 118 -0.12 18.34 -20.27
C ASP A 118 0.32 17.26 -21.28
N PHE A 119 -0.19 16.02 -21.14
CA PHE A 119 0.10 14.85 -21.98
C PHE A 119 1.55 14.41 -21.94
N ARG A 120 2.24 14.66 -20.82
CA ARG A 120 3.61 14.27 -20.54
C ARG A 120 3.72 13.65 -19.16
N TYR A 121 4.67 12.76 -18.98
CA TYR A 121 4.90 12.18 -17.67
C TYR A 121 5.68 13.16 -16.78
N GLN A 122 5.16 13.36 -15.58
CA GLN A 122 5.83 14.07 -14.49
C GLN A 122 6.08 13.14 -13.30
N PRO A 123 7.23 13.28 -12.61
CA PRO A 123 7.52 12.50 -11.42
C PRO A 123 6.42 12.65 -10.36
N GLY A 124 5.87 11.50 -9.94
CA GLY A 124 4.75 11.44 -8.98
C GLY A 124 3.42 11.03 -9.59
N GLU A 125 3.29 11.04 -10.91
CA GLU A 125 2.18 10.45 -11.63
C GLU A 125 2.32 8.93 -11.74
N GLU A 126 1.20 8.24 -12.02
CA GLU A 126 1.23 6.82 -12.32
C GLU A 126 1.44 6.60 -13.81
N VAL A 127 2.31 5.66 -14.14
CA VAL A 127 2.74 5.39 -15.51
C VAL A 127 2.74 3.89 -15.80
N ALA A 128 2.53 3.54 -17.07
CA ALA A 128 2.82 2.20 -17.59
C ALA A 128 3.51 2.32 -18.93
N PHE A 129 4.36 1.36 -19.27
CA PHE A 129 5.01 1.30 -20.57
C PHE A 129 5.03 -0.14 -21.09
N TYR A 130 5.02 -0.25 -22.41
CA TYR A 130 5.19 -1.51 -23.11
C TYR A 130 6.64 -1.66 -23.55
N ASP A 131 7.24 -2.81 -23.27
CA ASP A 131 8.68 -2.99 -23.47
C ASP A 131 9.08 -3.05 -24.96
N SER A 132 8.20 -3.59 -25.79
CA SER A 132 8.46 -3.80 -27.20
C SER A 132 7.91 -2.63 -28.04
N ILE A 133 8.46 -2.49 -29.23
CA ILE A 133 7.95 -1.54 -30.23
C ILE A 133 6.61 -2.08 -30.78
N VAL A 134 5.60 -1.21 -30.83
CA VAL A 134 4.29 -1.51 -31.39
C VAL A 134 4.30 -1.13 -32.87
N ILE A 135 3.93 -2.09 -33.73
CA ILE A 135 3.79 -1.92 -35.18
C ILE A 135 2.35 -2.26 -35.53
N PRO A 136 1.48 -1.25 -35.76
CA PRO A 136 0.10 -1.48 -36.16
C PRO A 136 0.01 -2.09 -37.54
N GLU A 137 -0.79 -3.14 -37.69
CA GLU A 137 -1.01 -3.82 -38.97
C GLU A 137 -2.41 -4.42 -39.05
N ILE A 138 -2.84 -4.76 -40.26
CA ILE A 138 -4.07 -5.48 -40.52
C ILE A 138 -3.72 -6.83 -41.14
N LYS A 139 -4.24 -7.90 -40.55
CA LYS A 139 -4.04 -9.28 -41.05
C LYS A 139 -5.34 -10.04 -41.13
N MET A 140 -5.43 -10.95 -42.11
CA MET A 140 -6.45 -11.99 -42.12
C MET A 140 -6.07 -13.06 -41.09
N VAL A 141 -6.87 -13.21 -40.06
CA VAL A 141 -6.68 -14.19 -38.98
C VAL A 141 -7.83 -15.18 -39.05
N GLN A 142 -7.49 -16.46 -38.99
CA GLN A 142 -8.52 -17.53 -38.85
C GLN A 142 -9.00 -17.51 -37.39
N GLN A 143 -10.28 -17.20 -37.21
CA GLN A 143 -10.94 -17.27 -35.92
C GLN A 143 -11.80 -18.54 -35.89
N THR A 144 -11.57 -19.38 -34.90
CA THR A 144 -12.33 -20.61 -34.68
C THR A 144 -13.32 -20.39 -33.55
N ASP A 145 -14.60 -20.34 -33.86
CA ASP A 145 -15.67 -20.23 -32.88
C ASP A 145 -16.27 -21.60 -32.63
N THR A 146 -16.35 -22.02 -31.38
CA THR A 146 -16.95 -23.27 -30.94
C THR A 146 -18.37 -22.98 -30.47
N LEU A 147 -19.35 -23.51 -31.22
CA LEU A 147 -20.74 -23.46 -30.81
C LEU A 147 -21.04 -24.69 -29.94
N TRP A 148 -21.54 -24.45 -28.74
CA TRP A 148 -21.90 -25.50 -27.79
C TRP A 148 -23.36 -25.82 -27.87
N LYS A 149 -23.72 -27.11 -27.94
CA LYS A 149 -25.09 -27.60 -27.88
C LYS A 149 -25.63 -27.58 -26.44
N ASP A 150 -24.76 -27.90 -25.50
CA ASP A 150 -24.98 -27.81 -24.05
C ASP A 150 -23.66 -27.50 -23.36
N SER A 151 -23.63 -27.49 -22.04
CA SER A 151 -22.43 -27.10 -21.24
C SER A 151 -21.23 -28.05 -21.42
N VAL A 152 -21.37 -29.18 -22.12
CA VAL A 152 -20.31 -30.21 -22.26
C VAL A 152 -20.12 -30.66 -23.71
N THR A 153 -21.13 -30.48 -24.58
CA THR A 153 -21.14 -31.03 -25.95
C THR A 153 -20.95 -29.93 -26.98
N ILE A 154 -19.92 -30.04 -27.80
CA ILE A 154 -19.68 -29.14 -28.94
C ILE A 154 -20.67 -29.48 -30.04
N ASP A 155 -21.44 -28.49 -30.54
CA ASP A 155 -22.31 -28.61 -31.67
C ASP A 155 -21.55 -28.45 -32.99
N THR A 156 -20.86 -27.37 -33.14
CA THR A 156 -20.14 -27.05 -34.39
C THR A 156 -18.91 -26.20 -34.09
N ILE A 157 -17.82 -26.48 -34.79
CA ILE A 157 -16.63 -25.65 -34.85
C ILE A 157 -16.64 -24.91 -36.19
N LYS A 158 -16.80 -23.55 -36.15
CA LYS A 158 -16.72 -22.71 -37.34
C LYS A 158 -15.38 -21.99 -37.36
N THR A 159 -14.66 -22.16 -38.48
CA THR A 159 -13.44 -21.38 -38.71
C THR A 159 -13.70 -20.37 -39.80
N GLU A 160 -13.64 -19.09 -39.46
CA GLU A 160 -13.85 -17.99 -40.40
C GLU A 160 -12.57 -17.12 -40.50
N SER A 161 -12.26 -16.68 -41.71
CA SER A 161 -11.18 -15.73 -41.91
C SER A 161 -11.70 -14.32 -41.72
N LYS A 162 -11.20 -13.63 -40.67
CA LYS A 162 -11.61 -12.28 -40.31
C LYS A 162 -10.46 -11.30 -40.43
N LEU A 163 -10.73 -10.15 -41.02
CA LEU A 163 -9.78 -9.04 -41.03
C LEU A 163 -9.61 -8.51 -39.61
N THR A 164 -8.41 -8.60 -39.06
CA THR A 164 -8.13 -8.25 -37.67
C THR A 164 -7.00 -7.22 -37.59
N TYR A 165 -7.22 -6.19 -36.79
CA TYR A 165 -6.19 -5.22 -36.44
C TYR A 165 -5.27 -5.81 -35.37
N LEU A 166 -3.97 -5.64 -35.55
CA LEU A 166 -2.93 -6.12 -34.65
C LEU A 166 -1.96 -5.01 -34.28
N PRO A 167 -1.35 -5.09 -33.10
CA PRO A 167 -1.68 -5.98 -31.97
C PRO A 167 -2.99 -5.58 -31.27
N ASN A 168 -3.73 -6.59 -30.78
CA ASN A 168 -5.04 -6.40 -30.14
C ASN A 168 -5.14 -6.94 -28.72
N ASN A 169 -4.01 -7.38 -28.17
CA ASN A 169 -3.91 -8.00 -26.84
C ASN A 169 -2.80 -7.37 -25.98
N LEU A 170 -2.52 -6.08 -26.20
CA LEU A 170 -1.51 -5.37 -25.42
C LEU A 170 -1.91 -5.29 -23.96
N LEU A 171 -0.98 -5.60 -23.06
CA LEU A 171 -1.18 -5.48 -21.63
C LEU A 171 -0.22 -4.42 -21.08
N LEU A 172 -0.80 -3.44 -20.40
CA LEU A 172 -0.08 -2.42 -19.65
C LEU A 172 -0.37 -2.58 -18.15
N LYS A 173 0.66 -2.41 -17.34
CA LYS A 173 0.58 -2.46 -15.88
C LYS A 173 0.92 -1.09 -15.31
N LEU A 174 -0.09 -0.39 -14.80
CA LEU A 174 0.06 0.95 -14.23
C LEU A 174 0.69 0.86 -12.85
N PHE A 175 1.71 1.65 -12.62
CA PHE A 175 2.39 1.75 -11.33
C PHE A 175 2.80 3.19 -11.03
N LYS A 176 2.98 3.47 -9.75
CA LYS A 176 3.59 4.70 -9.27
C LYS A 176 5.04 4.40 -8.91
N GLU A 177 5.97 5.14 -9.51
CA GLU A 177 7.38 4.99 -9.13
C GLU A 177 7.59 5.31 -7.64
N ASN A 178 8.50 4.57 -7.02
CA ASN A 178 8.82 4.77 -5.60
C ASN A 178 9.70 6.01 -5.36
N ARG A 179 9.71 6.96 -6.30
CA ARG A 179 10.43 8.23 -6.19
C ARG A 179 9.61 9.22 -5.36
N LYS A 180 9.76 9.12 -4.05
CA LYS A 180 9.16 10.10 -3.16
C LYS A 180 10.13 11.26 -2.94
N ARG A 181 9.58 12.48 -2.98
CA ARG A 181 10.33 13.65 -2.54
C ARG A 181 10.52 13.59 -1.05
N GLN A 182 11.78 13.66 -0.63
CA GLN A 182 12.14 13.73 0.76
C GLN A 182 12.05 15.17 1.28
N TYR A 183 11.24 15.43 2.30
CA TYR A 183 11.11 16.72 2.97
C TYR A 183 10.44 16.56 4.33
N LEU A 184 10.59 17.55 5.19
CA LEU A 184 9.88 17.62 6.47
C LEU A 184 8.42 18.03 6.21
N VAL A 185 7.49 17.09 6.41
CA VAL A 185 6.04 17.30 6.20
C VAL A 185 5.45 18.16 7.31
N LYS A 186 5.83 17.83 8.56
CA LYS A 186 5.23 18.44 9.73
C LYS A 186 6.17 18.36 10.90
N SER A 187 6.19 19.44 11.67
CA SER A 187 6.77 19.48 13.02
C SER A 187 5.71 19.97 13.99
N GLU A 188 5.55 19.29 15.12
CA GLU A 188 4.55 19.66 16.10
C GLU A 188 4.96 19.33 17.52
N ARG A 189 4.44 20.08 18.48
CA ARG A 189 4.57 19.82 19.91
C ARG A 189 3.18 19.62 20.52
N PRO A 190 2.65 18.39 20.47
CA PRO A 190 1.30 18.10 20.92
C PRO A 190 1.17 18.08 22.46
N ALA A 191 2.29 17.86 23.17
CA ALA A 191 2.35 17.82 24.62
C ALA A 191 3.61 18.52 25.16
N GLU A 192 3.62 18.79 26.46
CA GLU A 192 4.71 19.47 27.13
C GLU A 192 6.05 18.71 27.01
N LYS A 193 6.00 17.38 27.13
CA LYS A 193 7.15 16.49 27.34
C LYS A 193 7.81 15.96 26.08
N TYR A 194 7.20 16.15 24.89
CA TYR A 194 7.74 15.65 23.63
C TYR A 194 7.29 16.50 22.43
N PHE A 195 8.04 16.36 21.34
CA PHE A 195 7.70 16.90 20.03
C PHE A 195 7.93 15.87 18.95
N ASN A 196 7.27 16.06 17.80
CA ASN A 196 7.28 15.14 16.66
C ASN A 196 7.86 15.81 15.43
N LEU A 197 8.61 15.02 14.64
CA LEU A 197 9.03 15.35 13.29
C LEU A 197 8.54 14.25 12.35
N PHE A 198 7.83 14.64 11.27
CA PHE A 198 7.32 13.73 10.27
C PHE A 198 7.91 14.06 8.91
N PHE A 199 8.50 13.08 8.27
CA PHE A 199 9.09 13.20 6.94
C PHE A 199 8.24 12.47 5.92
N ASN A 200 8.29 12.90 4.66
CA ASN A 200 7.49 12.34 3.59
C ASN A 200 7.98 10.94 3.17
N ASP A 201 9.24 10.65 3.37
CA ASP A 201 9.83 9.35 3.05
C ASP A 201 10.93 8.98 4.05
N LYS A 202 11.46 7.75 3.89
CA LYS A 202 12.56 7.19 4.67
C LYS A 202 13.74 8.16 4.74
N GLN A 203 14.27 8.31 5.97
CA GLN A 203 15.55 9.00 6.19
C GLN A 203 16.68 7.96 6.26
N ASP A 204 17.87 8.31 5.72
CA ASP A 204 19.06 7.48 5.86
C ASP A 204 19.71 7.62 7.23
N SER A 205 19.50 8.76 7.88
CA SER A 205 20.02 9.06 9.22
C SER A 205 19.05 9.94 9.99
N LEU A 206 19.22 9.98 11.32
CA LEU A 206 18.49 10.92 12.16
C LEU A 206 18.85 12.36 11.81
N PRO A 207 17.88 13.29 11.80
CA PRO A 207 18.16 14.71 11.60
C PRO A 207 19.00 15.26 12.75
N LYS A 208 19.93 16.15 12.44
CA LYS A 208 20.71 16.86 13.43
C LYS A 208 19.87 18.02 14.00
N ILE A 209 19.76 18.08 15.31
CA ILE A 209 19.03 19.14 16.02
C ILE A 209 20.06 20.03 16.73
N GLU A 210 20.01 21.32 16.46
CA GLU A 210 20.80 22.34 17.13
C GLU A 210 19.87 23.29 17.91
N PRO A 211 19.90 23.29 19.25
CA PRO A 211 19.09 24.17 20.06
C PRO A 211 19.43 25.64 19.82
N LEU A 212 18.42 26.51 19.82
CA LEU A 212 18.59 27.95 19.67
C LEU A 212 18.19 28.73 20.95
N ASN A 213 17.36 28.14 21.82
CA ASN A 213 16.91 28.79 23.06
C ASN A 213 16.92 27.87 24.28
N PHE A 214 17.53 26.70 24.19
CA PHE A 214 17.75 25.77 25.30
C PHE A 214 19.14 25.18 25.21
N ASP A 215 19.54 24.37 26.21
CA ASP A 215 20.92 23.89 26.33
C ASP A 215 21.32 22.99 25.15
N VAL A 216 22.52 23.22 24.61
CA VAL A 216 23.13 22.46 23.52
C VAL A 216 23.37 21.00 23.91
N ASP A 217 23.63 20.73 25.19
CA ASP A 217 23.86 19.38 25.72
C ASP A 217 22.57 18.61 26.03
N THR A 218 21.39 19.18 25.70
CA THR A 218 20.11 18.54 25.91
C THR A 218 20.05 17.19 25.19
N ARG A 219 19.84 16.12 25.95
CA ARG A 219 19.68 14.77 25.43
C ARG A 219 18.22 14.44 25.27
N PHE A 220 17.84 13.98 24.08
CA PHE A 220 16.50 13.49 23.79
C PHE A 220 16.47 11.95 23.81
N LEU A 221 15.39 11.37 24.29
CA LEU A 221 15.07 9.97 24.00
C LEU A 221 14.25 9.93 22.71
N ILE A 222 14.77 9.25 21.69
CA ILE A 222 14.18 9.28 20.36
C ILE A 222 13.43 7.99 20.09
N GLN A 223 12.10 8.09 19.98
CA GLN A 223 11.27 7.03 19.44
C GLN A 223 11.23 7.19 17.92
N LYS A 224 11.57 6.14 17.22
CA LYS A 224 11.71 6.15 15.76
C LYS A 224 11.05 4.95 15.12
N THR A 225 10.50 5.15 13.93
CA THR A 225 10.12 4.06 13.01
C THR A 225 11.36 3.44 12.38
N GLU A 226 11.25 2.25 11.82
CA GLU A 226 12.34 1.62 11.04
C GLU A 226 12.75 2.48 9.84
N ARG A 227 11.81 3.21 9.27
CA ARG A 227 12.03 4.11 8.12
C ARG A 227 12.57 5.48 8.52
N LEU A 228 12.64 5.80 9.80
CA LEU A 228 13.01 7.12 10.31
C LEU A 228 12.15 8.28 9.76
N ASP A 229 10.96 7.99 9.26
CA ASP A 229 10.01 8.96 8.69
C ASP A 229 9.09 9.57 9.75
N SER A 230 9.00 8.95 10.91
CA SER A 230 8.24 9.43 12.06
C SER A 230 9.11 9.34 13.32
N LEU A 231 9.41 10.51 13.89
CA LEU A 231 10.30 10.64 15.03
C LEU A 231 9.61 11.38 16.17
N VAL A 232 9.66 10.80 17.39
CA VAL A 232 9.19 11.45 18.61
C VAL A 232 10.37 11.71 19.52
N TYR A 233 10.60 12.97 19.86
CA TYR A 233 11.67 13.42 20.73
C TYR A 233 11.15 13.70 22.13
N TRP A 234 11.44 12.81 23.06
CA TRP A 234 11.10 12.96 24.46
C TRP A 234 12.15 13.79 25.18
N MET A 235 11.71 14.73 26.01
CA MET A 235 12.55 15.69 26.74
C MET A 235 12.61 15.31 28.22
N PRO A 236 13.68 14.66 28.72
CA PRO A 236 13.81 14.34 30.15
C PRO A 236 13.96 15.59 31.02
N ASP A 237 14.65 16.61 30.51
CA ASP A 237 14.96 17.82 31.28
C ASP A 237 13.75 18.75 31.41
N SER A 238 13.39 19.05 32.66
CA SER A 238 12.31 19.95 33.02
C SER A 238 12.54 21.41 32.63
N MET A 239 13.79 21.84 32.56
CA MET A 239 14.14 23.22 32.14
C MET A 239 13.84 23.40 30.65
N VAL A 240 13.86 22.32 29.87
CA VAL A 240 13.57 22.34 28.44
C VAL A 240 12.07 22.17 28.22
N TYR A 241 11.46 21.11 28.78
CA TYR A 241 10.05 20.81 28.44
C TYR A 241 9.03 21.80 29.03
N ARG A 242 9.40 22.59 30.05
CA ARG A 242 8.53 23.65 30.62
C ARG A 242 8.50 24.93 29.81
N GLN A 243 9.40 25.10 28.85
CA GLN A 243 9.39 26.29 28.00
C GLN A 243 8.15 26.28 27.08
N ASP A 244 7.48 27.41 26.92
CA ASP A 244 6.30 27.54 26.06
C ASP A 244 6.65 27.37 24.58
N THR A 245 7.86 27.78 24.19
CA THR A 245 8.32 27.66 22.79
C THR A 245 9.75 27.13 22.77
N LEU A 246 9.97 26.08 21.99
CA LEU A 246 11.29 25.55 21.68
C LEU A 246 11.70 26.02 20.29
N LYS A 247 12.90 26.64 20.22
CA LYS A 247 13.50 27.07 18.95
C LYS A 247 14.71 26.20 18.66
N MET A 248 14.78 25.64 17.45
CA MET A 248 15.87 24.77 17.03
C MET A 248 16.12 24.85 15.54
N ALA A 249 17.36 24.66 15.13
CA ALA A 249 17.71 24.37 13.74
C ALA A 249 17.75 22.85 13.53
N VAL A 250 17.09 22.38 12.49
CA VAL A 250 17.01 20.96 12.15
C VAL A 250 17.61 20.74 10.78
N THR A 251 18.72 20.01 10.72
CA THR A 251 19.43 19.68 9.48
C THR A 251 19.11 18.26 9.07
N TYR A 252 18.64 18.08 7.85
CA TYR A 252 18.23 16.78 7.29
C TYR A 252 18.41 16.76 5.77
N LEU A 253 18.28 15.59 5.14
CA LEU A 253 18.33 15.45 3.69
C LEU A 253 16.96 15.76 3.08
N LYS A 254 16.93 16.69 2.12
CA LYS A 254 15.74 17.10 1.39
C LYS A 254 15.96 16.93 -0.12
N SER A 255 14.94 16.49 -0.84
CA SER A 255 15.00 16.39 -2.31
C SER A 255 14.93 17.78 -2.93
N ASP A 256 15.84 18.05 -3.85
CA ASP A 256 15.79 19.22 -4.74
C ASP A 256 14.77 19.05 -5.88
N SER A 257 14.78 19.96 -6.86
CA SER A 257 13.87 19.91 -8.02
C SER A 257 14.10 18.71 -8.96
N VAL A 258 15.28 18.11 -8.91
CA VAL A 258 15.67 16.95 -9.72
C VAL A 258 15.78 15.66 -8.89
N PHE A 259 15.13 15.63 -7.71
CA PHE A 259 15.07 14.50 -6.78
C PHE A 259 16.43 14.08 -6.18
N GLN A 260 17.46 14.93 -6.24
CA GLN A 260 18.71 14.67 -5.53
C GLN A 260 18.59 15.11 -4.06
N LEU A 261 19.14 14.29 -3.16
CA LEU A 261 19.15 14.59 -1.74
C LEU A 261 20.24 15.61 -1.42
N VAL A 262 19.82 16.76 -0.91
CA VAL A 262 20.71 17.85 -0.47
C VAL A 262 20.50 18.11 1.01
N SER A 263 21.58 18.41 1.72
CA SER A 263 21.50 18.79 3.14
C SER A 263 20.83 20.17 3.27
N THR A 264 19.76 20.22 4.05
CA THR A 264 18.97 21.45 4.28
C THR A 264 18.78 21.65 5.77
N THR A 265 18.83 22.91 6.22
CA THR A 265 18.58 23.30 7.61
C THR A 265 17.33 24.18 7.67
N ASP A 266 16.34 23.72 8.40
CA ASP A 266 15.10 24.48 8.69
C ASP A 266 15.11 24.94 10.15
N THR A 267 14.68 26.18 10.39
CA THR A 267 14.48 26.70 11.75
C THR A 267 13.05 26.45 12.19
N LEU A 268 12.89 25.67 13.27
CA LEU A 268 11.61 25.32 13.83
C LEU A 268 11.31 26.10 15.10
N ASN A 269 10.05 26.56 15.22
CA ASN A 269 9.48 27.17 16.43
C ASN A 269 8.32 26.28 16.91
N LEU A 270 8.58 25.43 17.88
CA LEU A 270 7.61 24.47 18.41
C LEU A 270 6.90 25.07 19.63
N ILE A 271 5.68 25.54 19.42
CA ILE A 271 4.85 26.19 20.44
C ILE A 271 3.95 25.16 21.12
N LEU A 272 3.98 25.12 22.45
CA LEU A 272 3.05 24.32 23.24
C LEU A 272 1.65 24.97 23.24
N ARG A 273 0.71 24.33 22.56
CA ARG A 273 -0.69 24.78 22.56
C ARG A 273 -1.38 24.33 23.86
N LYS A 274 -1.48 25.22 24.83
CA LYS A 274 -2.26 24.97 26.06
C LYS A 274 -3.76 25.03 25.72
N PRO A 275 -4.59 24.07 26.19
CA PRO A 275 -6.04 24.19 26.02
C PRO A 275 -6.53 25.46 26.71
N ARG A 276 -7.45 26.20 26.07
CA ARG A 276 -8.12 27.35 26.69
C ARG A 276 -8.94 26.84 27.88
N ILE A 277 -8.52 27.22 29.08
CA ILE A 277 -9.29 26.97 30.31
C ILE A 277 -10.49 27.93 30.28
N THR A 278 -11.62 27.47 29.83
CA THR A 278 -12.93 28.17 29.99
C THR A 278 -13.51 27.79 31.34
N GLY A 279 -13.07 28.45 32.40
CA GLY A 279 -13.61 28.29 33.73
C GLY A 279 -12.67 28.82 34.80
N LYS A 280 -13.18 29.76 35.64
CA LYS A 280 -12.47 30.23 36.82
C LYS A 280 -12.52 29.14 37.91
N SER A 281 -11.56 28.20 37.90
CA SER A 281 -11.31 27.37 39.07
C SER A 281 -10.28 28.11 39.95
N LYS A 282 -10.80 28.78 40.98
CA LYS A 282 -10.03 29.28 42.13
C LYS A 282 -10.00 28.18 43.17
N THR A 283 -9.09 27.24 43.09
CA THR A 283 -8.70 26.40 44.23
C THR A 283 -7.25 25.98 44.05
N ASN A 284 -6.40 26.28 45.01
CA ASN A 284 -5.07 25.73 45.17
C ASN A 284 -5.19 24.25 45.61
N GLU A 285 -5.82 23.42 44.83
CA GLU A 285 -5.82 21.99 45.07
C GLU A 285 -4.51 21.43 44.52
N VAL A 286 -3.78 20.72 45.36
CA VAL A 286 -2.65 19.87 44.99
C VAL A 286 -3.17 18.95 43.89
N LYS A 287 -2.69 19.12 42.67
CA LYS A 287 -3.08 18.26 41.56
C LYS A 287 -2.80 16.81 41.95
N PRO A 288 -3.81 15.91 41.90
CA PRO A 288 -3.60 14.53 42.24
C PRO A 288 -2.50 13.93 41.34
N VAL A 289 -1.61 13.14 41.90
CA VAL A 289 -0.57 12.43 41.16
C VAL A 289 -1.28 11.50 40.18
N VAL A 290 -1.20 11.81 38.88
CA VAL A 290 -1.79 10.97 37.83
C VAL A 290 -0.89 9.73 37.67
N PRO A 291 -1.43 8.51 37.87
CA PRO A 291 -0.62 7.30 37.72
C PRO A 291 -0.15 7.10 36.28
N LEU A 292 0.95 6.40 36.10
CA LEU A 292 1.41 5.99 34.78
C LEU A 292 0.48 4.94 34.22
N THR A 293 -0.03 5.15 33.00
CA THR A 293 -0.89 4.20 32.31
C THR A 293 -0.21 3.58 31.10
N TYR A 294 -0.75 2.48 30.63
CA TYR A 294 -0.27 1.76 29.45
C TYR A 294 -1.43 1.16 28.66
N LYS A 295 -1.20 0.90 27.39
CA LYS A 295 -2.07 0.13 26.52
C LYS A 295 -1.55 -1.31 26.43
N SER A 296 -2.45 -2.26 26.22
CA SER A 296 -2.11 -3.68 26.05
C SER A 296 -3.07 -4.33 25.05
N ASN A 297 -2.63 -5.43 24.42
CA ASN A 297 -3.49 -6.33 23.66
C ASN A 297 -4.15 -7.40 24.52
N LEU A 298 -3.87 -7.42 25.82
CA LEU A 298 -4.40 -8.42 26.73
C LEU A 298 -5.89 -8.19 26.96
N ALA A 299 -6.68 -9.20 26.64
CA ALA A 299 -8.12 -9.23 26.85
C ALA A 299 -8.52 -10.56 27.54
N GLY A 300 -9.75 -10.67 28.04
CA GLY A 300 -10.24 -11.87 28.71
C GLY A 300 -10.10 -13.17 27.90
N SER A 301 -10.11 -13.10 26.58
CA SER A 301 -9.78 -14.19 25.64
C SER A 301 -8.57 -13.78 24.81
N PHE A 302 -7.52 -14.61 24.76
CA PHE A 302 -6.23 -14.28 24.19
C PHE A 302 -5.78 -15.33 23.16
N ASP A 303 -5.20 -14.85 22.04
CA ASP A 303 -4.77 -15.73 20.95
C ASP A 303 -3.46 -16.45 21.30
N ILE A 304 -3.41 -17.78 21.07
CA ILE A 304 -2.30 -18.66 21.44
C ILE A 304 -0.95 -18.29 20.80
N TYR A 305 -0.98 -17.66 19.65
CA TYR A 305 0.22 -17.28 18.88
C TYR A 305 0.74 -15.87 19.19
N SER A 306 0.04 -15.14 20.06
CA SER A 306 0.35 -13.73 20.33
C SER A 306 1.24 -13.57 21.56
N ASP A 307 2.20 -12.66 21.50
CA ASP A 307 2.87 -12.13 22.68
C ASP A 307 1.98 -11.05 23.33
N ILE A 308 1.95 -10.97 24.67
CA ILE A 308 1.33 -9.81 25.34
C ILE A 308 2.25 -8.62 25.16
N TRP A 309 1.74 -7.50 24.67
CA TRP A 309 2.51 -6.27 24.65
C TRP A 309 1.91 -5.21 25.58
N LEU A 310 2.82 -4.42 26.17
CA LEU A 310 2.51 -3.27 27.01
C LEU A 310 3.18 -2.05 26.38
N GLU A 311 2.40 -1.01 26.10
CA GLU A 311 2.90 0.27 25.56
C GLU A 311 2.55 1.40 26.53
N PHE A 312 3.56 1.95 27.19
CA PHE A 312 3.42 3.00 28.19
C PHE A 312 3.24 4.40 27.54
N GLU A 313 2.53 5.28 28.26
CA GLU A 313 2.36 6.67 27.83
C GLU A 313 3.68 7.42 27.73
N GLU A 314 4.64 7.07 28.59
CA GLU A 314 5.95 7.73 28.73
C GLU A 314 7.08 6.69 28.70
N PRO A 315 8.30 7.08 28.25
CA PRO A 315 9.48 6.22 28.37
C PRO A 315 9.77 5.86 29.84
N LEU A 316 10.30 4.66 30.08
CA LEU A 316 10.59 4.19 31.41
C LEU A 316 12.07 4.36 31.78
N VAL A 317 12.31 4.83 33.01
CA VAL A 317 13.64 4.84 33.62
C VAL A 317 13.92 3.50 34.30
N SER A 318 12.88 2.86 34.89
CA SER A 318 13.01 1.61 35.63
C SER A 318 11.87 0.64 35.34
N VAL A 319 12.23 -0.63 35.24
CA VAL A 319 11.33 -1.80 35.17
C VAL A 319 11.78 -2.81 36.22
N LEU A 320 10.96 -3.02 37.24
CA LEU A 320 11.22 -3.97 38.34
C LEU A 320 10.54 -5.29 37.97
N THR A 321 11.27 -6.14 37.27
CA THR A 321 10.74 -7.43 36.76
C THR A 321 10.28 -8.39 37.85
N GLU A 322 10.86 -8.29 39.03
CA GLU A 322 10.45 -9.05 40.22
C GLU A 322 9.03 -8.70 40.72
N LYS A 323 8.53 -7.53 40.31
CA LYS A 323 7.16 -7.07 40.61
C LYS A 323 6.14 -7.45 39.51
N ILE A 324 6.58 -8.17 38.49
CA ILE A 324 5.73 -8.64 37.41
C ILE A 324 5.69 -10.16 37.45
N LYS A 325 4.50 -10.72 37.66
CA LYS A 325 4.31 -12.15 37.74
C LYS A 325 3.31 -12.61 36.70
N LEU A 326 3.67 -13.66 35.99
CA LEU A 326 2.75 -14.41 35.16
C LEU A 326 2.36 -15.67 35.92
N VAL A 327 1.08 -15.90 36.10
CA VAL A 327 0.55 -16.98 36.91
C VAL A 327 -0.34 -17.86 36.07
N HIS A 328 -0.09 -19.15 36.09
CA HIS A 328 -0.97 -20.18 35.53
C HIS A 328 -1.99 -20.60 36.57
N LYS A 329 -3.26 -20.49 36.23
CA LYS A 329 -4.38 -20.84 37.11
C LYS A 329 -4.90 -22.22 36.77
N VAL A 330 -4.66 -23.17 37.67
CA VAL A 330 -5.18 -24.54 37.57
C VAL A 330 -6.17 -24.72 38.70
N ASP A 331 -7.45 -24.79 38.39
CA ASP A 331 -8.57 -24.76 39.36
C ASP A 331 -8.47 -23.53 40.30
N THR A 332 -8.15 -23.81 41.57
CA THR A 332 -7.95 -22.77 42.62
C THR A 332 -6.47 -22.48 42.90
N LEU A 333 -5.54 -23.22 42.27
CA LEU A 333 -4.11 -23.09 42.50
C LEU A 333 -3.51 -22.07 41.52
N LEU A 334 -2.75 -21.14 42.07
CA LEU A 334 -2.00 -20.14 41.31
C LEU A 334 -0.51 -20.54 41.27
N LYS A 335 0.00 -20.94 40.11
CA LYS A 335 1.41 -21.35 39.94
C LYS A 335 2.15 -20.25 39.14
N PRO A 336 3.14 -19.57 39.77
CA PRO A 336 4.01 -18.67 39.01
C PRO A 336 4.74 -19.44 37.91
N ILE A 337 4.88 -18.81 36.76
CA ILE A 337 5.57 -19.35 35.58
C ILE A 337 6.59 -18.34 35.07
N ASP A 338 7.71 -18.88 34.57
CA ASP A 338 8.73 -18.04 33.92
C ASP A 338 8.29 -17.60 32.53
N PHE A 339 8.65 -16.40 32.19
CA PHE A 339 8.35 -15.80 30.88
C PHE A 339 9.52 -14.95 30.40
N SER A 340 9.57 -14.70 29.10
CA SER A 340 10.55 -13.79 28.52
C SER A 340 10.00 -12.37 28.48
N TRP A 341 10.75 -11.44 29.05
CA TRP A 341 10.49 -10.01 29.03
C TRP A 341 11.37 -9.34 27.98
N LEU A 342 10.79 -8.81 26.92
CA LEU A 342 11.51 -8.32 25.74
C LEU A 342 11.22 -6.83 25.52
N PRO A 343 12.24 -5.94 25.54
CA PRO A 343 12.06 -4.58 25.10
C PRO A 343 11.82 -4.55 23.59
N MET A 344 10.79 -3.82 23.15
CA MET A 344 10.39 -3.70 21.75
C MET A 344 10.91 -2.40 21.10
N ASP A 345 11.40 -1.47 21.91
CA ASP A 345 11.96 -0.20 21.46
C ASP A 345 13.20 0.22 22.27
N SER A 346 13.97 1.16 21.74
CA SER A 346 15.21 1.63 22.35
C SER A 346 14.99 2.59 23.54
N ILE A 347 13.78 3.11 23.72
CA ILE A 347 13.45 4.09 24.76
C ILE A 347 12.70 3.47 25.94
N ARG A 348 12.54 2.14 25.95
CA ARG A 348 11.85 1.38 27.01
C ARG A 348 10.41 1.84 27.22
N ARG A 349 9.68 2.09 26.13
CA ARG A 349 8.27 2.47 26.18
C ARG A 349 7.37 1.29 25.84
N LYS A 350 7.88 0.34 25.02
CA LYS A 350 7.13 -0.81 24.58
C LYS A 350 7.86 -2.10 24.91
N PHE A 351 7.10 -3.05 25.48
CA PHE A 351 7.62 -4.36 25.90
C PHE A 351 6.70 -5.48 25.43
N ALA A 352 7.28 -6.66 25.22
CA ALA A 352 6.54 -7.89 25.00
C ALA A 352 6.81 -8.90 26.12
N ILE A 353 5.76 -9.62 26.51
CA ILE A 353 5.82 -10.81 27.35
C ILE A 353 5.58 -12.00 26.43
N ARG A 354 6.58 -12.85 26.30
CA ARG A 354 6.53 -14.08 25.49
C ARG A 354 6.50 -15.29 26.36
N TYR A 355 5.53 -16.16 26.06
CA TYR A 355 5.38 -17.45 26.71
C TYR A 355 4.78 -18.46 25.73
N ALA A 356 5.08 -19.74 25.90
CA ALA A 356 4.48 -20.84 25.13
C ALA A 356 3.09 -21.18 25.71
N TRP A 357 2.07 -20.43 25.29
CA TRP A 357 0.71 -20.58 25.80
C TRP A 357 0.16 -21.99 25.57
N LYS A 358 -0.56 -22.51 26.55
CA LYS A 358 -1.31 -23.76 26.38
C LYS A 358 -2.75 -23.46 26.06
N PRO A 359 -3.34 -24.15 25.07
CA PRO A 359 -4.72 -23.89 24.65
C PRO A 359 -5.70 -24.18 25.81
N GLN A 360 -6.75 -23.39 25.89
CA GLN A 360 -7.85 -23.47 26.88
C GLN A 360 -7.47 -23.20 28.34
N GLU A 361 -6.18 -22.99 28.64
CA GLU A 361 -5.71 -22.70 29.97
C GLU A 361 -5.93 -21.24 30.38
N SER A 362 -6.07 -21.01 31.70
CA SER A 362 -6.29 -19.70 32.29
C SER A 362 -5.02 -19.17 32.95
N TYR A 363 -4.78 -17.89 32.78
CA TYR A 363 -3.61 -17.19 33.29
C TYR A 363 -3.99 -15.86 33.94
N GLU A 364 -3.10 -15.32 34.74
CA GLU A 364 -3.20 -13.97 35.31
C GLU A 364 -1.86 -13.26 35.15
N LEU A 365 -1.88 -12.03 34.62
CA LEU A 365 -0.76 -11.11 34.66
C LEU A 365 -0.93 -10.22 35.89
N GLN A 366 -0.05 -10.36 36.87
CA GLN A 366 -0.02 -9.61 38.12
C GLN A 366 1.10 -8.58 38.04
N ILE A 367 0.78 -7.31 38.22
CA ILE A 367 1.70 -6.18 38.23
C ILE A 367 1.55 -5.49 39.58
N ASP A 368 2.58 -5.55 40.42
CA ASP A 368 2.57 -4.87 41.70
C ASP A 368 2.73 -3.35 41.54
N SER A 369 2.37 -2.59 42.56
CA SER A 369 2.50 -1.11 42.55
C SER A 369 3.95 -0.69 42.29
N ALA A 370 4.14 0.35 41.49
CA ALA A 370 5.45 0.87 41.09
C ALA A 370 6.38 -0.19 40.48
N ALA A 371 5.83 -1.16 39.74
CA ALA A 371 6.63 -2.09 38.90
C ALA A 371 7.32 -1.35 37.75
N PHE A 372 6.67 -0.27 37.25
CA PHE A 372 7.19 0.59 36.20
C PHE A 372 7.26 2.03 36.66
N VAL A 373 8.40 2.68 36.37
CA VAL A 373 8.65 4.08 36.70
C VAL A 373 9.02 4.83 35.44
N SER A 374 8.29 5.89 35.12
CA SER A 374 8.61 6.73 33.96
C SER A 374 9.81 7.65 34.22
N ILE A 375 10.39 8.20 33.14
CA ILE A 375 11.45 9.21 33.24
C ILE A 375 10.99 10.51 33.95
N TYR A 376 9.69 10.63 34.20
CA TYR A 376 9.06 11.76 34.90
C TYR A 376 8.54 11.33 36.28
N GLU A 377 9.06 10.28 36.86
CA GLU A 377 8.75 9.78 38.21
C GLU A 377 7.30 9.31 38.43
N ARG A 378 6.51 9.14 37.34
CA ARG A 378 5.18 8.53 37.45
C ARG A 378 5.32 7.02 37.58
N THR A 379 4.46 6.42 38.38
CA THR A 379 4.46 4.98 38.66
C THR A 379 3.13 4.35 38.28
N THR A 380 3.16 3.05 37.95
CA THR A 380 1.95 2.27 37.70
C THR A 380 1.28 1.84 39.00
N PRO A 381 -0.06 1.80 39.08
CA PRO A 381 -0.79 1.17 40.17
C PRO A 381 -0.65 -0.36 40.11
N ALA A 382 -0.96 -1.05 41.21
CA ALA A 382 -1.09 -2.49 41.21
C ALA A 382 -2.29 -2.92 40.35
N GLN A 383 -2.09 -4.00 39.55
CA GLN A 383 -3.13 -4.51 38.66
C GLN A 383 -3.01 -6.03 38.52
N THR A 384 -4.15 -6.73 38.48
CA THR A 384 -4.25 -8.14 38.15
C THR A 384 -5.18 -8.30 36.95
N ILE A 385 -4.71 -8.90 35.86
CA ILE A 385 -5.43 -9.07 34.63
C ILE A 385 -5.59 -10.56 34.34
N PRO A 386 -6.78 -11.14 34.58
CA PRO A 386 -7.07 -12.52 34.23
C PRO A 386 -7.37 -12.65 32.74
N PHE A 387 -6.92 -13.75 32.12
CA PHE A 387 -7.21 -14.07 30.74
C PHE A 387 -7.18 -15.58 30.49
N LYS A 388 -7.86 -16.00 29.42
CA LYS A 388 -7.91 -17.39 29.00
C LYS A 388 -7.41 -17.52 27.57
N ILE A 389 -6.60 -18.55 27.31
CA ILE A 389 -6.12 -18.85 25.96
C ILE A 389 -7.22 -19.56 25.18
N LYS A 390 -7.41 -19.13 23.94
CA LYS A 390 -8.35 -19.76 23.02
C LYS A 390 -8.01 -21.21 22.73
N SER A 391 -9.04 -22.00 22.44
CA SER A 391 -8.87 -23.37 21.95
C SER A 391 -8.23 -23.39 20.57
N LEU A 392 -7.49 -24.45 20.25
CA LEU A 392 -7.01 -24.70 18.89
C LEU A 392 -8.17 -24.86 17.90
N ASP A 393 -9.30 -25.39 18.38
CA ASP A 393 -10.51 -25.59 17.58
C ASP A 393 -11.17 -24.26 17.12
N GLU A 394 -10.76 -23.13 17.69
CA GLU A 394 -11.25 -21.81 17.27
C GLU A 394 -10.52 -21.30 16.01
N TYR A 395 -9.46 -21.95 15.59
CA TYR A 395 -8.68 -21.59 14.44
C TYR A 395 -8.86 -22.57 13.28
N SER A 396 -8.34 -22.19 12.16
CA SER A 396 -8.21 -23.01 10.96
C SER A 396 -6.81 -22.90 10.40
N ALA A 397 -6.46 -23.80 9.49
CA ALA A 397 -5.22 -23.77 8.76
C ALA A 397 -5.48 -23.85 7.26
N MET A 398 -4.58 -23.27 6.47
CA MET A 398 -4.62 -23.31 5.01
C MET A 398 -3.23 -23.63 4.49
N LYS A 399 -3.14 -24.68 3.66
CA LYS A 399 -1.91 -25.05 2.98
C LYS A 399 -2.04 -24.74 1.50
N ILE A 400 -1.12 -23.93 0.98
CA ILE A 400 -1.06 -23.60 -0.45
C ILE A 400 0.20 -24.22 -1.03
N VAL A 401 0.00 -25.07 -2.04
CA VAL A 401 1.08 -25.71 -2.80
C VAL A 401 1.17 -25.06 -4.17
N LEU A 402 2.33 -24.53 -4.53
CA LEU A 402 2.55 -24.03 -5.89
C LEU A 402 2.76 -25.21 -6.83
N GLN A 403 2.02 -25.25 -7.94
CA GLN A 403 2.20 -26.27 -8.96
C GLN A 403 3.59 -26.21 -9.58
N GLU A 404 4.06 -24.98 -9.84
CA GLU A 404 5.42 -24.66 -10.29
C GLU A 404 6.08 -23.86 -9.16
N PHE A 405 7.10 -24.46 -8.54
CA PHE A 405 7.82 -23.81 -7.44
C PHE A 405 8.73 -22.70 -7.96
N ASP A 406 8.59 -21.51 -7.40
CA ASP A 406 9.48 -20.38 -7.60
C ASP A 406 10.03 -19.90 -6.25
N SER A 407 11.35 -19.88 -6.10
CA SER A 407 12.02 -19.46 -4.87
C SER A 407 11.93 -17.95 -4.60
N LEU A 408 11.54 -17.16 -5.60
CA LEU A 408 11.33 -15.72 -5.48
C LEU A 408 9.86 -15.40 -5.14
N ALA A 409 8.97 -16.38 -5.22
CA ALA A 409 7.57 -16.18 -4.93
C ALA A 409 7.33 -15.91 -3.45
N VAL A 410 6.52 -14.89 -3.17
CA VAL A 410 6.00 -14.56 -1.84
C VAL A 410 4.49 -14.69 -1.86
N LEU A 411 3.95 -15.54 -0.99
CA LEU A 411 2.52 -15.75 -0.85
C LEU A 411 1.97 -14.88 0.28
N GLN A 412 0.82 -14.29 0.02
CA GLN A 412 0.07 -13.48 0.97
C GLN A 412 -1.36 -14.00 1.09
N VAL A 413 -1.78 -14.23 2.32
CA VAL A 413 -3.19 -14.48 2.65
C VAL A 413 -3.84 -13.14 2.94
N LEU A 414 -4.95 -12.86 2.25
CA LEU A 414 -5.68 -11.60 2.31
C LEU A 414 -7.09 -11.84 2.87
N ASP A 415 -7.63 -10.85 3.57
CA ASP A 415 -9.07 -10.81 3.89
C ASP A 415 -9.90 -10.27 2.71
N ALA A 416 -11.22 -10.18 2.88
CA ALA A 416 -12.15 -9.67 1.87
C ALA A 416 -11.95 -8.16 1.53
N LYS A 417 -11.12 -7.44 2.29
CA LYS A 417 -10.74 -6.06 2.05
C LYS A 417 -9.34 -5.93 1.45
N GLU A 418 -8.74 -7.07 1.08
CA GLU A 418 -7.35 -7.18 0.62
C GLU A 418 -6.31 -6.78 1.67
N THR A 419 -6.67 -6.77 2.95
CA THR A 419 -5.70 -6.60 4.02
C THR A 419 -4.85 -7.85 4.15
N VAL A 420 -3.53 -7.70 4.15
CA VAL A 420 -2.60 -8.81 4.32
C VAL A 420 -2.68 -9.33 5.75
N ILE A 421 -3.07 -10.59 5.91
CA ILE A 421 -3.17 -11.27 7.21
C ILE A 421 -1.87 -12.00 7.54
N GLN A 422 -1.33 -12.74 6.59
CA GLN A 422 -0.05 -13.45 6.73
C GLN A 422 0.73 -13.39 5.42
N THR A 423 2.06 -13.38 5.53
CA THR A 423 3.00 -13.40 4.40
C THR A 423 4.05 -14.47 4.63
N GLN A 424 4.33 -15.29 3.63
CA GLN A 424 5.39 -16.29 3.66
C GLN A 424 6.11 -16.37 2.31
N ARG A 425 7.44 -16.56 2.31
CA ARG A 425 8.17 -16.99 1.12
C ARG A 425 7.75 -18.40 0.72
N ALA A 426 7.69 -18.66 -0.59
CA ALA A 426 7.33 -19.98 -1.12
C ALA A 426 8.26 -21.08 -0.58
N LYS A 427 7.67 -22.21 -0.25
CA LYS A 427 8.33 -23.44 0.21
C LYS A 427 8.01 -24.58 -0.74
N VAL A 428 9.00 -25.43 -1.04
CA VAL A 428 8.87 -26.56 -1.97
C VAL A 428 7.71 -27.52 -1.59
N LYS A 429 7.51 -27.76 -0.29
CA LYS A 429 6.44 -28.66 0.20
C LYS A 429 5.09 -27.95 0.42
N GLY A 430 4.96 -26.71 -0.05
CA GLY A 430 3.82 -25.85 0.20
C GLY A 430 3.96 -24.99 1.45
N ASN A 431 3.14 -23.96 1.53
CA ASN A 431 3.10 -23.00 2.62
C ASN A 431 1.90 -23.29 3.51
N LEU A 432 2.15 -23.57 4.78
CA LEU A 432 1.11 -23.76 5.78
C LEU A 432 0.90 -22.43 6.52
N PHE A 433 -0.32 -21.91 6.44
CA PHE A 433 -0.78 -20.73 7.16
C PHE A 433 -1.67 -21.21 8.31
N GLU A 434 -1.13 -21.13 9.53
CA GLU A 434 -1.79 -21.61 10.74
C GLU A 434 -2.47 -20.46 11.50
N TYR A 435 -3.34 -20.82 12.43
CA TYR A 435 -4.05 -19.90 13.33
C TYR A 435 -4.88 -18.83 12.61
N LEU A 436 -5.41 -19.17 11.44
CA LEU A 436 -6.35 -18.31 10.74
C LEU A 436 -7.71 -18.37 11.46
N LYS A 437 -8.36 -17.24 11.63
CA LYS A 437 -9.73 -17.20 12.16
C LYS A 437 -10.72 -17.73 11.12
N PRO A 438 -11.85 -18.30 11.52
CA PRO A 438 -12.90 -18.63 10.56
C PRO A 438 -13.31 -17.40 9.74
N GLY A 439 -13.39 -17.54 8.43
CA GLY A 439 -13.68 -16.41 7.55
C GLY A 439 -13.41 -16.68 6.09
N GLU A 440 -13.52 -15.65 5.29
CA GLU A 440 -13.26 -15.67 3.85
C GLU A 440 -11.89 -15.07 3.57
N TYR A 441 -11.11 -15.78 2.77
CA TYR A 441 -9.74 -15.43 2.45
C TYR A 441 -9.48 -15.52 0.95
N PHE A 442 -8.47 -14.76 0.52
CA PHE A 442 -7.90 -14.79 -0.82
C PHE A 442 -6.40 -14.99 -0.74
N VAL A 443 -5.82 -15.54 -1.79
CA VAL A 443 -4.37 -15.72 -1.86
C VAL A 443 -3.84 -14.91 -3.03
N ARG A 444 -2.84 -14.07 -2.71
CA ARG A 444 -2.04 -13.32 -3.67
C ARG A 444 -0.60 -13.82 -3.61
N LEU A 445 0.05 -13.84 -4.77
CA LEU A 445 1.47 -14.14 -4.92
C LEU A 445 2.12 -13.02 -5.70
N PHE A 446 3.33 -12.62 -5.33
CA PHE A 446 4.18 -11.78 -6.14
C PHE A 446 5.60 -12.37 -6.23
N ILE A 447 6.33 -12.01 -7.30
CA ILE A 447 7.69 -12.46 -7.52
C ILE A 447 8.63 -11.37 -7.01
N ASP A 448 9.23 -11.60 -5.84
CA ASP A 448 10.17 -10.72 -5.14
C ASP A 448 11.57 -10.85 -5.76
N THR A 449 11.81 -10.12 -6.84
CA THR A 449 13.03 -10.25 -7.66
C THR A 449 14.29 -9.80 -6.93
N ASN A 450 14.19 -8.83 -6.05
CA ASN A 450 15.30 -8.29 -5.26
C ASN A 450 15.42 -8.88 -3.85
N ARG A 451 14.48 -9.79 -3.45
CA ARG A 451 14.44 -10.51 -2.19
C ARG A 451 14.29 -9.64 -0.94
N ASN A 452 13.65 -8.49 -1.07
CA ASN A 452 13.41 -7.58 0.06
C ASN A 452 12.15 -7.93 0.89
N GLY A 453 11.30 -8.86 0.41
CA GLY A 453 10.10 -9.34 1.09
C GLY A 453 8.86 -8.46 0.91
N ILE A 454 8.96 -7.40 0.11
CA ILE A 454 7.86 -6.49 -0.24
C ILE A 454 7.72 -6.42 -1.75
N TRP A 455 6.53 -6.11 -2.24
CA TRP A 455 6.29 -5.87 -3.65
C TRP A 455 6.88 -4.51 -4.08
N ASP A 456 7.62 -4.50 -5.17
CA ASP A 456 8.22 -3.29 -5.72
C ASP A 456 7.56 -2.84 -7.03
N PRO A 457 7.26 -1.52 -7.16
CA PRO A 457 6.81 -0.95 -8.41
C PRO A 457 7.93 -0.90 -9.45
N GLY A 458 7.56 -0.64 -10.71
CA GLY A 458 8.53 -0.42 -11.77
C GLY A 458 9.30 0.89 -11.63
N ASP A 459 10.28 1.07 -12.50
CA ASP A 459 11.04 2.32 -12.69
C ASP A 459 11.10 2.64 -14.19
N LEU A 460 10.47 3.75 -14.59
CA LEU A 460 10.42 4.19 -15.98
C LEU A 460 11.81 4.58 -16.50
N GLY A 461 12.60 5.24 -15.64
CA GLY A 461 13.94 5.71 -16.02
C GLY A 461 14.92 4.58 -16.28
N GLN A 462 14.79 3.48 -15.54
CA GLN A 462 15.58 2.26 -15.72
C GLN A 462 14.90 1.23 -16.63
N ARG A 463 13.68 1.50 -17.11
CA ARG A 463 12.84 0.58 -17.87
C ARG A 463 12.61 -0.76 -17.16
N LEU A 464 12.42 -0.70 -15.87
CA LEU A 464 12.06 -1.86 -15.05
C LEU A 464 10.56 -1.95 -14.92
N GLN A 465 10.01 -3.10 -15.29
CA GLN A 465 8.60 -3.42 -15.06
C GLN A 465 8.35 -3.67 -13.55
N PRO A 466 7.14 -3.40 -13.06
CA PRO A 466 6.76 -3.77 -11.70
C PRO A 466 6.82 -5.29 -11.50
N GLU A 467 7.10 -5.71 -10.28
CA GLU A 467 7.12 -7.12 -9.92
C GLU A 467 5.78 -7.80 -10.25
N PRO A 468 5.82 -9.00 -10.88
CA PRO A 468 4.61 -9.71 -11.27
C PRO A 468 3.75 -10.11 -10.07
N VAL A 469 2.44 -9.88 -10.19
CA VAL A 469 1.43 -10.26 -9.19
C VAL A 469 0.47 -11.27 -9.79
N TYR A 470 0.05 -12.24 -8.99
CA TYR A 470 -0.89 -13.30 -9.35
C TYR A 470 -1.89 -13.50 -8.23
N TYR A 471 -3.13 -13.82 -8.57
CA TYR A 471 -4.17 -14.18 -7.61
C TYR A 471 -4.60 -15.63 -7.80
N PHE A 472 -4.81 -16.32 -6.69
CA PHE A 472 -5.56 -17.55 -6.72
C PHE A 472 -7.01 -17.23 -7.09
N ASN A 473 -7.57 -17.97 -8.03
CA ASN A 473 -8.82 -17.60 -8.71
C ASN A 473 -10.11 -17.84 -7.92
N LYS A 474 -9.99 -18.30 -6.67
CA LYS A 474 -11.13 -18.66 -5.83
C LYS A 474 -11.06 -17.97 -4.49
N LYS A 475 -12.22 -17.63 -3.97
CA LYS A 475 -12.42 -17.31 -2.57
C LYS A 475 -12.32 -18.59 -1.73
N LEU A 476 -11.54 -18.55 -0.68
CA LEU A 476 -11.34 -19.68 0.25
C LEU A 476 -12.10 -19.41 1.53
N THR A 477 -13.04 -20.28 1.87
CA THR A 477 -13.84 -20.15 3.10
C THR A 477 -13.32 -21.14 4.12
N LEU A 478 -12.81 -20.62 5.24
CA LEU A 478 -12.32 -21.43 6.35
C LEU A 478 -13.34 -21.46 7.49
N ARG A 479 -13.59 -22.64 8.01
CA ARG A 479 -14.41 -22.86 9.21
C ARG A 479 -13.48 -23.27 10.38
N ALA A 480 -13.94 -23.02 11.59
CA ALA A 480 -13.21 -23.43 12.79
C ALA A 480 -12.84 -24.91 12.74
N ASN A 481 -11.63 -25.26 13.18
CA ASN A 481 -11.06 -26.60 13.21
C ASN A 481 -10.96 -27.26 11.81
N TRP A 482 -10.79 -26.45 10.74
CA TRP A 482 -10.60 -26.98 9.39
C TRP A 482 -9.17 -26.76 8.91
N GLU A 483 -8.69 -27.75 8.16
CA GLU A 483 -7.49 -27.64 7.34
C GLU A 483 -7.91 -27.70 5.86
N LEU A 484 -7.50 -26.71 5.10
CA LEU A 484 -7.75 -26.62 3.65
C LEU A 484 -6.42 -26.74 2.92
N GLU A 485 -6.32 -27.62 1.93
CA GLU A 485 -5.17 -27.69 1.03
C GLU A 485 -5.60 -27.38 -0.39
N GLU A 486 -4.91 -26.42 -1.03
CA GLU A 486 -5.17 -26.00 -2.42
C GLU A 486 -3.88 -25.94 -3.21
N THR A 487 -3.97 -26.29 -4.49
CA THR A 487 -2.86 -26.15 -5.45
C THR A 487 -3.03 -24.91 -6.27
N PHE A 488 -2.03 -24.04 -6.27
CA PHE A 488 -2.02 -22.80 -7.02
C PHE A 488 -1.13 -22.89 -8.26
N ASN A 489 -1.76 -22.87 -9.43
CA ASN A 489 -1.07 -22.70 -10.71
C ASN A 489 -1.06 -21.21 -11.06
N HIS A 490 0.00 -20.49 -10.69
CA HIS A 490 0.13 -19.07 -10.96
C HIS A 490 0.53 -18.74 -12.41
N LEU A 491 0.96 -19.75 -13.19
CA LEU A 491 1.34 -19.61 -14.60
C LEU A 491 0.22 -20.05 -15.57
N ASP A 492 -0.98 -20.38 -15.08
CA ASP A 492 -2.10 -20.73 -15.94
C ASP A 492 -2.45 -19.58 -16.89
N PRO A 493 -2.32 -19.77 -18.23
CA PRO A 493 -2.56 -18.69 -19.20
C PRO A 493 -3.98 -18.11 -19.14
N VAL A 494 -4.97 -18.89 -18.70
CA VAL A 494 -6.36 -18.44 -18.56
C VAL A 494 -6.55 -17.49 -17.39
N LEU A 495 -5.73 -17.65 -16.34
CA LEU A 495 -5.82 -16.92 -15.09
C LEU A 495 -4.78 -15.79 -14.97
N LEU A 496 -3.82 -15.73 -15.89
CA LEU A 496 -2.82 -14.68 -15.89
C LEU A 496 -3.47 -13.29 -15.92
N ASN A 497 -2.97 -12.40 -15.05
CA ASN A 497 -3.42 -11.02 -14.92
C ASN A 497 -4.92 -10.86 -14.62
N LYS A 498 -5.52 -11.86 -13.99
CA LYS A 498 -6.89 -11.84 -13.50
C LYS A 498 -6.92 -11.85 -11.97
N LYS A 499 -7.87 -11.12 -11.44
CA LYS A 499 -8.19 -11.03 -10.01
C LYS A 499 -9.55 -11.71 -9.80
N PRO A 500 -9.80 -12.37 -8.66
CA PRO A 500 -11.13 -12.90 -8.32
C PRO A 500 -12.20 -11.81 -8.42
N GLU A 501 -13.35 -12.15 -8.98
CA GLU A 501 -14.43 -11.18 -9.24
C GLU A 501 -14.92 -10.50 -7.96
N GLU A 502 -14.92 -11.24 -6.84
CA GLU A 502 -15.33 -10.74 -5.54
C GLU A 502 -14.42 -9.62 -4.99
N LEU A 503 -13.16 -9.55 -5.46
CA LEU A 503 -12.21 -8.51 -5.08
C LEU A 503 -12.21 -7.33 -6.05
N LEU A 504 -12.87 -7.44 -7.22
CA LEU A 504 -12.91 -6.33 -8.17
C LEU A 504 -13.65 -5.14 -7.56
N LYS A 505 -13.00 -3.98 -7.54
CA LYS A 505 -13.58 -2.72 -7.11
C LYS A 505 -14.53 -2.18 -8.19
N THR A 506 -15.64 -2.88 -8.43
CA THR A 506 -16.71 -2.34 -9.27
C THR A 506 -17.23 -1.06 -8.63
N LYS A 507 -17.40 0.00 -9.43
CA LYS A 507 -18.15 1.18 -8.97
C LYS A 507 -19.51 0.70 -8.49
N LYS A 508 -19.70 0.56 -7.16
CA LYS A 508 -21.04 0.45 -6.59
C LYS A 508 -21.77 1.72 -7.07
N ASN A 509 -22.84 1.53 -7.83
CA ASN A 509 -23.72 2.59 -8.28
C ASN A 509 -23.94 3.61 -7.14
N LYS A 510 -23.56 4.85 -7.44
CA LYS A 510 -23.99 6.00 -6.65
C LYS A 510 -25.43 6.36 -7.02
#